data_61bbb9380d0abca2845bc9b96c2213c1
#
_entry.id   61bbb9380d0abca2845bc9b96c2213c1
#
_cell.length_a   1.000
_cell.length_b   1.000
_cell.length_c   1.000
_cell.angle_alpha   90.00
_cell.angle_beta   90.00
_cell.angle_gamma   90.00
#
_symmetry.space_group_name_H-M   'P 1'
#
loop_
_entity.id
_entity.type
_entity.pdbx_description
1 polymer ?
#
loop_
_entity_poly.entity_id
_entity_poly.type
_entity_poly.pdbx_seq_one_letter_code
_entity_poly.pdbx_strand_id
1 'polypeptide(L)'
;MKLYSLLQSFVTYANTQYHLEPLLPQFERAVCFIFQDERYSLKISREKIELTNGVLGTEELVCFHEADLQLLITGQVRLQSLLRRKAITYKGTYQTMLLLESVFHICKPLRVGA
;
A
#
# COMPACT_ATOMS: atom_id res chain seq x y z
N MET A 1 2.34 15.83 6.59
CA MET A 1 2.97 14.58 6.25
C MET A 1 2.09 13.82 5.28
N LYS A 2 2.48 13.91 4.05
CA LYS A 2 1.65 13.39 2.96
C LYS A 2 1.52 11.86 2.96
N LEU A 3 2.65 11.20 3.10
CA LEU A 3 2.64 9.74 3.07
C LEU A 3 1.82 9.16 4.21
N TYR A 4 2.01 9.70 5.41
CA TYR A 4 1.27 9.21 6.57
C TYR A 4 -0.23 9.36 6.37
N SER A 5 -0.67 10.51 5.90
CA SER A 5 -2.10 10.78 5.72
C SER A 5 -2.72 9.81 4.72
N LEU A 6 -2.04 9.58 3.62
CA LEU A 6 -2.56 8.66 2.59
C LEU A 6 -2.63 7.23 3.11
N LEU A 7 -1.56 6.78 3.77
CA LEU A 7 -1.55 5.41 4.29
C LEU A 7 -2.54 5.23 5.43
N GLN A 8 -2.67 6.23 6.29
CA GLN A 8 -3.62 6.15 7.41
C GLN A 8 -5.05 6.07 6.90
N SER A 9 -5.39 6.87 5.89
CA SER A 9 -6.72 6.81 5.30
C SER A 9 -6.98 5.44 4.69
N PHE A 10 -5.99 4.89 4.00
CA PHE A 10 -6.11 3.57 3.41
C PHE A 10 -6.32 2.51 4.49
N VAL A 11 -5.52 2.54 5.54
CA VAL A 11 -5.61 1.55 6.61
C VAL A 11 -6.97 1.60 7.29
N THR A 12 -7.43 2.81 7.58
CA THR A 12 -8.73 2.98 8.23
C THR A 12 -9.84 2.40 7.36
N TYR A 13 -9.81 2.71 6.07
CA TYR A 13 -10.83 2.20 5.16
C TYR A 13 -10.73 0.69 5.00
N ALA A 14 -9.52 0.19 4.80
CA ALA A 14 -9.30 -1.24 4.54
C ALA A 14 -9.81 -2.11 5.68
N ASN A 15 -9.59 -1.68 6.91
CA ASN A 15 -9.98 -2.47 8.07
C ASN A 15 -11.50 -2.55 8.26
N THR A 16 -12.27 -1.81 7.47
CA THR A 16 -13.72 -1.91 7.51
C THR A 16 -14.26 -2.79 6.38
N GLN A 17 -13.40 -3.35 5.53
CA GLN A 17 -13.82 -4.11 4.36
C GLN A 17 -13.74 -5.61 4.61
N TYR A 18 -14.87 -6.24 4.83
CA TYR A 18 -14.91 -7.68 5.09
C TYR A 18 -14.45 -8.50 3.90
N HIS A 19 -14.70 -8.02 2.69
CA HIS A 19 -14.35 -8.79 1.50
C HIS A 19 -12.84 -8.89 1.26
N LEU A 20 -12.04 -8.20 2.06
CA LEU A 20 -10.59 -8.33 1.99
C LEU A 20 -10.09 -9.59 2.65
N GLU A 21 -10.86 -10.14 3.56
CA GLU A 21 -10.40 -11.25 4.36
C GLU A 21 -9.78 -12.39 3.56
N PRO A 22 -10.39 -12.80 2.43
CA PRO A 22 -9.79 -13.89 1.64
C PRO A 22 -8.44 -13.54 1.04
N LEU A 23 -8.12 -12.25 0.91
CA LEU A 23 -6.85 -11.83 0.34
C LEU A 23 -5.74 -11.71 1.36
N LEU A 24 -6.09 -11.61 2.63
CA LEU A 24 -5.09 -11.38 3.67
C LEU A 24 -4.21 -12.62 3.82
N PRO A 25 -2.90 -12.41 3.99
CA PRO A 25 -1.97 -13.53 4.04
C PRO A 25 -2.07 -14.29 5.35
N GLN A 26 -1.75 -15.59 5.27
CA GLN A 26 -1.71 -16.42 6.46
C GLN A 26 -0.57 -15.98 7.37
N PHE A 27 0.53 -15.55 6.77
CA PHE A 27 1.67 -15.05 7.52
C PHE A 27 1.81 -13.56 7.31
N GLU A 28 2.20 -12.89 8.36
CA GLU A 28 2.34 -11.45 8.35
C GLU A 28 3.35 -10.98 7.31
N ARG A 29 3.02 -9.89 6.62
CA ARG A 29 3.92 -9.27 5.67
C ARG A 29 4.02 -7.79 5.97
N ALA A 30 5.21 -7.23 5.77
CA ALA A 30 5.46 -5.83 6.05
C ALA A 30 6.21 -5.21 4.89
N VAL A 31 5.76 -4.03 4.48
CA VAL A 31 6.42 -3.28 3.40
C VAL A 31 6.60 -1.85 3.86
N CYS A 32 7.82 -1.35 3.71
CA CYS A 32 8.12 0.03 4.05
C CYS A 32 7.87 0.92 2.84
N PHE A 33 7.02 1.90 3.01
CA PHE A 33 6.76 2.90 1.97
C PHE A 33 7.66 4.10 2.23
N ILE A 34 8.35 4.53 1.21
CA ILE A 34 9.28 5.66 1.30
C ILE A 34 8.88 6.72 0.31
N PHE A 35 8.68 7.93 0.80
CA PHE A 35 8.37 9.08 -0.04
C PHE A 35 9.09 10.27 0.55
N GLN A 36 10.08 10.80 -0.18
CA GLN A 36 10.93 11.89 0.30
C GLN A 36 11.59 11.45 1.61
N ASP A 37 11.38 12.19 2.69
CA ASP A 37 11.98 11.86 3.99
C ASP A 37 11.08 11.00 4.85
N GLU A 38 9.89 10.66 4.36
CA GLU A 38 8.93 9.91 5.16
C GLU A 38 9.08 8.42 4.93
N ARG A 39 8.99 7.65 6.02
CA ARG A 39 9.08 6.19 5.98
C ARG A 39 8.06 5.62 6.91
N TYR A 40 7.11 4.88 6.37
CA TYR A 40 6.08 4.20 7.16
C TYR A 40 5.89 2.82 6.60
N SER A 41 5.68 1.86 7.49
CA SER A 41 5.49 0.48 7.06
C SER A 41 4.05 0.06 7.21
N LEU A 42 3.56 -0.66 6.21
CA LEU A 42 2.27 -1.34 6.31
C LEU A 42 2.54 -2.77 6.70
N LYS A 43 1.90 -3.20 7.76
CA LYS A 43 1.97 -4.58 8.20
C LYS A 43 0.63 -5.22 7.88
N ILE A 44 0.66 -6.24 7.05
CA ILE A 44 -0.56 -6.89 6.57
C ILE A 44 -0.59 -8.29 7.14
N SER A 45 -1.62 -8.57 7.93
CA SER A 45 -1.78 -9.87 8.53
C SER A 45 -3.20 -10.37 8.25
N ARG A 46 -3.46 -11.59 8.66
CA ARG A 46 -4.77 -12.18 8.47
C ARG A 46 -5.87 -11.41 9.18
N GLU A 47 -5.51 -10.75 10.27
CA GLU A 47 -6.51 -10.07 11.10
C GLU A 47 -6.73 -8.63 10.74
N LYS A 48 -5.69 -7.93 10.29
CA LYS A 48 -5.82 -6.51 10.02
C LYS A 48 -4.61 -5.97 9.29
N ILE A 49 -4.76 -4.73 8.83
CA ILE A 49 -3.67 -3.97 8.24
C ILE A 49 -3.30 -2.88 9.23
N GLU A 50 -2.02 -2.75 9.54
CA GLU A 50 -1.53 -1.77 10.50
C GLU A 50 -0.51 -0.86 9.88
N LEU A 51 -0.50 0.40 10.34
CA LEU A 51 0.49 1.37 9.91
C LEU A 51 1.49 1.57 11.05
N THR A 52 2.76 1.42 10.72
CA THR A 52 3.84 1.53 11.70
C THR A 52 4.84 2.57 11.23
N ASN A 53 5.34 3.37 12.16
CA ASN A 53 6.33 4.37 11.86
C ASN A 53 7.68 3.70 11.59
N GLY A 54 8.37 4.17 10.55
CA GLY A 54 9.72 3.72 10.26
C GLY A 54 9.79 2.46 9.42
N VAL A 55 10.97 1.85 9.41
CA VAL A 55 11.25 0.67 8.59
C VAL A 55 10.94 -0.60 9.35
N LEU A 56 10.18 -1.49 8.73
CA LEU A 56 9.85 -2.77 9.30
C LEU A 56 10.07 -3.83 8.21
N GLY A 57 10.96 -4.78 8.49
CA GLY A 57 11.27 -5.81 7.51
C GLY A 57 12.23 -5.33 6.45
N THR A 58 12.30 -6.08 5.34
CA THR A 58 13.28 -5.82 4.29
C THR A 58 12.66 -5.44 2.96
N GLU A 59 11.35 -5.38 2.87
CA GLU A 59 10.69 -5.04 1.60
C GLU A 59 10.35 -3.56 1.59
N GLU A 60 10.63 -2.92 0.46
CA GLU A 60 10.50 -1.47 0.34
C GLU A 60 9.81 -1.08 -0.96
N LEU A 61 9.05 0.00 -0.88
CA LEU A 61 8.45 0.60 -2.06
C LEU A 61 8.76 2.09 -1.99
N VAL A 62 9.47 2.59 -3.00
CA VAL A 62 9.87 4.00 -3.04
C VAL A 62 9.05 4.73 -4.10
N CYS A 63 8.39 5.79 -3.69
CA CYS A 63 7.65 6.66 -4.60
C CYS A 63 8.42 7.96 -4.76
N PHE A 64 8.43 8.48 -5.98
CA PHE A 64 9.19 9.70 -6.27
C PHE A 64 8.30 10.93 -6.39
N HIS A 65 7.05 10.75 -6.73
CA HIS A 65 6.12 11.86 -6.92
C HIS A 65 4.82 11.64 -6.18
N GLU A 66 4.32 12.71 -5.58
CA GLU A 66 3.09 12.65 -4.81
C GLU A 66 1.90 12.16 -5.64
N ALA A 67 1.81 12.60 -6.89
CA ALA A 67 0.71 12.19 -7.75
C ALA A 67 0.66 10.68 -7.93
N ASP A 68 1.82 10.06 -8.13
CA ASP A 68 1.89 8.62 -8.30
C ASP A 68 1.55 7.90 -7.02
N LEU A 69 1.98 8.44 -5.89
CA LEU A 69 1.67 7.87 -4.59
C LEU A 69 0.15 7.86 -4.37
N GLN A 70 -0.52 8.96 -4.69
CA GLN A 70 -1.98 9.04 -4.55
C GLN A 70 -2.68 8.04 -5.46
N LEU A 71 -2.24 7.93 -6.69
CA LEU A 71 -2.85 7.00 -7.64
C LEU A 71 -2.72 5.55 -7.16
N LEU A 72 -1.57 5.22 -6.60
CA LEU A 72 -1.33 3.88 -6.10
C LEU A 72 -2.20 3.56 -4.89
N ILE A 73 -2.15 4.42 -3.88
CA ILE A 73 -2.82 4.13 -2.61
C ILE A 73 -4.33 4.19 -2.75
N THR A 74 -4.85 5.02 -3.65
CA THR A 74 -6.28 5.07 -3.89
C THR A 74 -6.77 4.01 -4.86
N GLY A 75 -5.88 3.18 -5.36
CA GLY A 75 -6.25 2.08 -6.24
C GLY A 75 -6.62 2.47 -7.65
N GLN A 76 -6.30 3.69 -8.07
CA GLN A 76 -6.65 4.15 -9.40
C GLN A 76 -5.72 3.63 -10.48
N VAL A 77 -4.48 3.33 -10.11
CA VAL A 77 -3.49 2.79 -11.03
C VAL A 77 -2.85 1.58 -10.38
N ARG A 78 -2.65 0.53 -11.15
CA ARG A 78 -2.06 -0.69 -10.62
C ARG A 78 -0.58 -0.50 -10.34
N LEU A 79 -0.11 -1.17 -9.29
CA LEU A 79 1.27 -1.12 -8.88
C LEU A 79 2.21 -1.48 -10.02
N GLN A 80 1.89 -2.55 -10.77
CA GLN A 80 2.74 -2.99 -11.86
C GLN A 80 2.85 -1.95 -12.97
N SER A 81 1.81 -1.16 -13.20
CA SER A 81 1.86 -0.10 -14.20
C SER A 81 2.86 0.97 -13.79
N LEU A 82 2.86 1.33 -12.51
CA LEU A 82 3.80 2.33 -12.02
C LEU A 82 5.23 1.81 -12.05
N LEU A 83 5.41 0.52 -11.77
CA LEU A 83 6.74 -0.08 -11.86
C LEU A 83 7.26 -0.06 -13.29
N ARG A 84 6.41 -0.38 -14.27
CA ARG A 84 6.82 -0.38 -15.67
C ARG A 84 7.21 1.01 -16.15
N ARG A 85 6.53 2.03 -15.68
CA ARG A 85 6.84 3.41 -16.03
C ARG A 85 8.00 3.96 -15.22
N LYS A 86 8.54 3.17 -14.29
CA LYS A 86 9.61 3.60 -13.41
C LYS A 86 9.21 4.79 -12.54
N ALA A 87 7.91 4.91 -12.28
CA ALA A 87 7.40 5.95 -11.40
C ALA A 87 7.64 5.59 -9.93
N ILE A 88 7.80 4.31 -9.66
CA ILE A 88 8.12 3.81 -8.32
C ILE A 88 9.14 2.69 -8.47
N THR A 89 9.81 2.37 -7.38
CA THR A 89 10.68 1.19 -7.34
C THR A 89 10.22 0.30 -6.18
N TYR A 90 10.43 -0.99 -6.35
CA TYR A 90 10.01 -1.96 -5.36
C TYR A 90 11.13 -2.98 -5.13
N LYS A 91 11.39 -3.28 -3.87
CA LYS A 91 12.36 -4.27 -3.48
C LYS A 91 11.67 -5.25 -2.53
N GLY A 92 11.53 -6.49 -2.96
CA GLY A 92 10.84 -7.50 -2.16
C GLY A 92 10.39 -8.65 -3.03
N THR A 93 9.53 -9.50 -2.46
CA THR A 93 9.06 -10.66 -3.18
C THR A 93 7.91 -10.28 -4.12
N TYR A 94 7.79 -11.08 -5.18
CA TYR A 94 6.71 -10.88 -6.13
C TYR A 94 5.34 -11.11 -5.46
N GLN A 95 5.30 -12.06 -4.53
CA GLN A 95 4.06 -12.36 -3.82
C GLN A 95 3.56 -11.17 -3.02
N THR A 96 4.46 -10.49 -2.32
CA THR A 96 4.08 -9.32 -1.56
C THR A 96 3.63 -8.19 -2.49
N MET A 97 4.30 -8.03 -3.63
CA MET A 97 3.90 -7.03 -4.61
C MET A 97 2.49 -7.28 -5.11
N LEU A 98 2.17 -8.53 -5.44
CA LEU A 98 0.83 -8.87 -5.89
C LEU A 98 -0.21 -8.64 -4.80
N LEU A 99 0.16 -8.93 -3.57
CA LEU A 99 -0.73 -8.69 -2.44
C LEU A 99 -1.05 -7.21 -2.32
N LEU A 100 -0.03 -6.35 -2.38
CA LEU A 100 -0.24 -4.91 -2.30
C LEU A 100 -1.12 -4.42 -3.44
N GLU A 101 -0.84 -4.87 -4.65
CA GLU A 101 -1.63 -4.46 -5.80
C GLU A 101 -3.09 -4.85 -5.63
N SER A 102 -3.32 -6.07 -5.19
CA SER A 102 -4.69 -6.56 -5.00
C SER A 102 -5.41 -5.79 -3.90
N VAL A 103 -4.74 -5.56 -2.79
CA VAL A 103 -5.34 -4.87 -1.67
C VAL A 103 -5.69 -3.43 -2.03
N PHE A 104 -4.76 -2.72 -2.69
CA PHE A 104 -5.05 -1.35 -3.09
C PHE A 104 -6.19 -1.30 -4.10
N HIS A 105 -6.22 -2.25 -5.03
CA HIS A 105 -7.26 -2.25 -6.05
C HIS A 105 -8.63 -2.52 -5.46
N ILE A 106 -8.73 -3.49 -4.56
CA ILE A 106 -10.02 -3.86 -3.97
C ILE A 106 -10.47 -2.84 -2.94
N CYS A 107 -9.54 -2.25 -2.23
CA CYS A 107 -9.86 -1.27 -1.19
C CYS A 107 -9.96 0.14 -1.70
N LYS A 108 -10.02 0.35 -3.01
CA LYS A 108 -10.12 1.73 -3.46
C LYS A 108 -11.43 2.30 -2.95
N PRO A 109 -11.37 3.49 -2.37
CA PRO A 109 -12.56 4.10 -1.80
C PRO A 109 -13.61 4.33 -2.86
N LEU A 110 -14.86 4.23 -2.45
CA LEU A 110 -15.93 4.56 -3.33
C LEU A 110 -15.77 6.01 -3.75
N ARG A 111 -15.79 6.24 -5.02
CA ARG A 111 -15.56 7.58 -5.51
C ARG A 111 -16.84 8.33 -5.54
N VAL A 112 -17.40 8.56 -4.42
CA VAL A 112 -18.64 9.31 -4.34
C VAL A 112 -18.36 10.69 -4.88
N GLY A 113 -19.12 11.08 -5.84
CA GLY A 113 -18.91 12.37 -6.44
C GLY A 113 -17.70 12.39 -7.32
N ALA A 114 -17.13 11.28 -7.48
CA ALA A 114 -15.98 11.16 -8.36
C ALA A 114 -16.35 10.22 -9.44
#